data_14f40357e43b9bdbf27877960addbf1b
#
_entry.id   14f40357e43b9bdbf27877960addbf1b
#
_cell.length_a   1.000
_cell.length_b   1.000
_cell.length_c   1.000
_cell.angle_alpha   90.00
_cell.angle_beta   90.00
_cell.angle_gamma   90.00
#
_symmetry.space_group_name_H-M   'P 1'
#
loop_
_entity.id
_entity.type
_entity.pdbx_description
1 polymer ?
#
loop_
_entity_poly.entity_id
_entity_poly.type
_entity_poly.pdbx_seq_one_letter_code
_entity_poly.pdbx_strand_id
1 'polypeptide(L)'
;MRSYRSIFSPATAQERAQNFEDYWLYTRQNDGEIIEDQKDLTRKRELRARFEAKAVRSRKPLADPECFYRNCVKMQDGPQTLDRKTLLLTFLYKFARHEWVGISAAWEATAPMAESMRTTQRISRYHLSEEFCHIRLFQEMFRTFHLDRVEWVPLAPWMQRIYSIFPLFPGELMSPPAFVSELLGLTVYLHLDKALDDILAQEPEAREHVRQLLREIMADELAHVGQRRNFLGPVGLRVAKLIVGPMYRTFFRDLPEAKFLFDIDQMVRDGKGFDYSLIAPELLKRSWVPSYCRA
;
A
#
# COMPACT_ATOMS: atom_id res chain seq x y z
N MET A 1 11.30 -15.63 -20.94
CA MET A 1 10.93 -14.75 -19.81
C MET A 1 10.96 -13.30 -20.32
N ARG A 2 9.91 -12.49 -20.06
CA ARG A 2 10.05 -11.04 -20.31
C ARG A 2 11.04 -10.51 -19.28
N SER A 3 12.08 -9.85 -19.76
CA SER A 3 13.04 -9.15 -18.90
C SER A 3 12.41 -7.82 -18.50
N TYR A 4 12.48 -7.44 -17.23
CA TYR A 4 12.08 -6.13 -16.74
C TYR A 4 13.32 -5.34 -16.34
N ARG A 5 13.18 -4.03 -16.26
CA ARG A 5 14.22 -3.11 -15.80
C ARG A 5 13.84 -2.52 -14.44
N SER A 6 14.83 -2.03 -13.73
CA SER A 6 14.61 -1.34 -12.46
C SER A 6 13.61 -0.19 -12.61
N ILE A 7 12.79 0.02 -11.58
CA ILE A 7 11.89 1.17 -11.48
C ILE A 7 12.65 2.52 -11.54
N PHE A 8 13.94 2.49 -11.23
CA PHE A 8 14.83 3.66 -11.34
C PHE A 8 15.44 3.83 -12.75
N SER A 9 15.00 3.06 -13.75
CA SER A 9 15.43 3.23 -15.13
C SER A 9 15.08 4.62 -15.66
N PRO A 10 15.95 5.24 -16.50
CA PRO A 10 15.66 6.54 -17.10
C PRO A 10 14.45 6.44 -18.03
N ALA A 11 13.69 7.53 -18.11
CA ALA A 11 12.55 7.68 -19.00
C ALA A 11 12.52 9.11 -19.57
N THR A 12 12.20 9.25 -20.85
CA THR A 12 12.00 10.56 -21.48
C THR A 12 10.72 11.23 -20.98
N ALA A 13 10.57 12.53 -21.18
CA ALA A 13 9.34 13.24 -20.83
C ALA A 13 8.13 12.71 -21.63
N GLN A 14 8.35 12.36 -22.88
CA GLN A 14 7.31 11.80 -23.76
C GLN A 14 6.85 10.41 -23.28
N GLU A 15 7.79 9.52 -22.92
CA GLU A 15 7.44 8.21 -22.36
C GLU A 15 6.65 8.34 -21.07
N ARG A 16 7.05 9.26 -20.18
CA ARG A 16 6.29 9.49 -18.93
C ARG A 16 4.88 10.03 -19.20
N ALA A 17 4.72 10.95 -20.14
CA ALA A 17 3.42 11.47 -20.53
C ALA A 17 2.53 10.38 -21.12
N GLN A 18 3.05 9.55 -22.04
CA GLN A 18 2.30 8.43 -22.60
C GLN A 18 1.90 7.41 -21.52
N ASN A 19 2.78 7.13 -20.56
CA ASN A 19 2.48 6.21 -19.47
C ASN A 19 1.36 6.70 -18.53
N PHE A 20 1.09 8.02 -18.41
CA PHE A 20 -0.10 8.49 -17.71
C PHE A 20 -1.39 8.13 -18.45
N GLU A 21 -1.42 8.28 -19.77
CA GLU A 21 -2.60 7.92 -20.59
C GLU A 21 -2.83 6.39 -20.56
N ASP A 22 -1.76 5.61 -20.69
CA ASP A 22 -1.82 4.15 -20.66
C ASP A 22 -2.30 3.64 -19.29
N TYR A 23 -1.82 4.25 -18.20
CA TYR A 23 -2.26 3.90 -16.85
C TYR A 23 -3.73 4.28 -16.63
N TRP A 24 -4.16 5.47 -17.07
CA TRP A 24 -5.54 5.90 -16.98
C TRP A 24 -6.49 4.93 -17.69
N LEU A 25 -6.12 4.49 -18.90
CA LEU A 25 -6.90 3.51 -19.64
C LEU A 25 -6.97 2.18 -18.90
N TYR A 26 -5.82 1.71 -18.39
CA TYR A 26 -5.73 0.47 -17.62
C TYR A 26 -6.64 0.51 -16.38
N THR A 27 -6.55 1.54 -15.56
CA THR A 27 -7.33 1.71 -14.33
C THR A 27 -8.83 1.66 -14.63
N ARG A 28 -9.29 2.42 -15.61
CA ARG A 28 -10.70 2.42 -16.00
C ARG A 28 -11.20 1.05 -16.48
N GLN A 29 -10.35 0.31 -17.17
CA GLN A 29 -10.70 -1.03 -17.68
C GLN A 29 -10.76 -2.08 -16.55
N ASN A 30 -9.97 -1.93 -15.49
CA ASN A 30 -9.85 -2.94 -14.44
C ASN A 30 -10.68 -2.62 -13.19
N ASP A 31 -10.84 -1.36 -12.81
CA ASP A 31 -11.44 -0.97 -11.53
C ASP A 31 -12.87 -0.43 -11.66
N GLY A 32 -13.28 -0.05 -12.87
CA GLY A 32 -14.60 0.53 -13.15
C GLY A 32 -14.65 2.02 -12.88
N GLU A 33 -15.76 2.50 -12.33
CA GLU A 33 -15.99 3.92 -12.07
C GLU A 33 -15.88 4.24 -10.59
N ILE A 34 -15.48 5.48 -10.28
CA ILE A 34 -15.45 5.98 -8.92
C ILE A 34 -16.89 6.22 -8.44
N ILE A 35 -17.18 5.77 -7.24
CA ILE A 35 -18.42 6.09 -6.50
C ILE A 35 -18.03 7.11 -5.43
N GLU A 36 -18.09 8.38 -5.78
CA GLU A 36 -17.52 9.50 -5.00
C GLU A 36 -18.02 9.56 -3.55
N ASP A 37 -19.31 9.45 -3.32
CA ASP A 37 -19.92 9.49 -1.99
C ASP A 37 -19.50 8.32 -1.09
N GLN A 38 -19.09 7.22 -1.70
CA GLN A 38 -18.69 6.00 -0.98
C GLN A 38 -17.17 5.79 -0.95
N LYS A 39 -16.41 6.65 -1.62
CA LYS A 39 -14.95 6.51 -1.76
C LYS A 39 -14.58 5.08 -2.18
N ASP A 40 -15.23 4.59 -3.25
CA ASP A 40 -15.15 3.20 -3.70
C ASP A 40 -15.09 3.13 -5.23
N LEU A 41 -14.70 1.96 -5.74
CA LEU A 41 -14.68 1.62 -7.16
C LEU A 41 -15.63 0.48 -7.43
N THR A 42 -16.39 0.54 -8.54
CA THR A 42 -17.46 -0.42 -8.83
C THR A 42 -16.97 -1.87 -8.83
N ARG A 43 -15.88 -2.18 -9.53
CA ARG A 43 -15.34 -3.55 -9.62
C ARG A 43 -14.62 -3.99 -8.36
N LYS A 44 -13.97 -3.07 -7.63
CA LYS A 44 -13.35 -3.38 -6.33
C LYS A 44 -14.41 -3.71 -5.28
N ARG A 45 -15.57 -3.06 -5.34
CA ARG A 45 -16.71 -3.41 -4.50
C ARG A 45 -17.23 -4.84 -4.78
N GLU A 46 -17.35 -5.21 -6.05
CA GLU A 46 -17.75 -6.58 -6.44
C GLU A 46 -16.72 -7.61 -5.98
N LEU A 47 -15.43 -7.28 -6.09
CA LEU A 47 -14.34 -8.12 -5.58
C LEU A 47 -14.47 -8.34 -4.07
N ARG A 48 -14.65 -7.25 -3.30
CA ARG A 48 -14.83 -7.33 -1.86
C ARG A 48 -16.05 -8.16 -1.48
N ALA A 49 -17.18 -7.98 -2.14
CA ALA A 49 -18.39 -8.77 -1.89
C ALA A 49 -18.14 -10.28 -2.07
N ARG A 50 -17.23 -10.68 -2.99
CA ARG A 50 -16.83 -12.09 -3.15
C ARG A 50 -16.03 -12.60 -1.95
N PHE A 51 -15.15 -11.80 -1.36
CA PHE A 51 -14.44 -12.17 -0.13
C PHE A 51 -15.40 -12.27 1.06
N GLU A 52 -16.31 -11.31 1.22
CA GLU A 52 -17.32 -11.30 2.27
C GLU A 52 -18.25 -12.52 2.18
N ALA A 53 -18.66 -12.91 0.95
CA ALA A 53 -19.50 -14.08 0.73
C ALA A 53 -18.79 -15.42 1.02
N LYS A 54 -17.46 -15.43 1.01
CA LYS A 54 -16.61 -16.60 1.30
C LYS A 54 -15.68 -16.30 2.48
N ALA A 55 -16.22 -15.66 3.51
CA ALA A 55 -15.45 -15.29 4.68
C ALA A 55 -14.74 -16.50 5.30
N VAL A 56 -13.44 -16.36 5.55
CA VAL A 56 -12.62 -17.35 6.22
C VAL A 56 -12.35 -16.88 7.65
N ARG A 57 -12.54 -17.78 8.61
CA ARG A 57 -12.25 -17.51 10.00
C ARG A 57 -11.16 -18.47 10.48
N SER A 58 -10.16 -17.92 11.16
CA SER A 58 -9.10 -18.70 11.77
C SER A 58 -9.66 -19.71 12.78
N ARG A 59 -9.22 -20.94 12.72
CA ARG A 59 -9.53 -21.97 13.71
C ARG A 59 -8.68 -21.83 14.98
N LYS A 60 -7.65 -21.01 14.94
CA LYS A 60 -6.75 -20.68 16.03
C LYS A 60 -6.79 -19.17 16.26
N PRO A 61 -7.85 -18.60 16.89
CA PRO A 61 -7.91 -17.18 17.19
C PRO A 61 -6.73 -16.76 18.08
N LEU A 62 -6.53 -15.47 18.25
CA LEU A 62 -5.53 -14.97 19.19
C LEU A 62 -5.83 -15.53 20.60
N ALA A 63 -4.78 -15.92 21.31
CA ALA A 63 -4.91 -16.40 22.68
C ALA A 63 -5.45 -15.31 23.62
N ASP A 64 -5.05 -14.05 23.37
CA ASP A 64 -5.53 -12.85 24.05
C ASP A 64 -5.87 -11.76 23.03
N PRO A 65 -7.12 -11.68 22.52
CA PRO A 65 -7.55 -10.61 21.64
C PRO A 65 -7.44 -9.21 22.26
N GLU A 66 -7.61 -9.09 23.59
CA GLU A 66 -7.47 -7.79 24.27
C GLU A 66 -6.03 -7.29 24.25
N CYS A 67 -5.05 -8.17 24.18
CA CYS A 67 -3.66 -7.79 23.95
C CYS A 67 -3.50 -7.06 22.61
N PHE A 68 -4.16 -7.52 21.54
CA PHE A 68 -4.19 -6.79 20.27
C PHE A 68 -4.86 -5.41 20.43
N TYR A 69 -6.07 -5.33 20.96
CA TYR A 69 -6.81 -4.07 21.10
C TYR A 69 -6.07 -3.04 21.97
N ARG A 70 -5.36 -3.49 23.00
CA ARG A 70 -4.54 -2.62 23.85
C ARG A 70 -3.33 -2.04 23.10
N ASN A 71 -2.76 -2.76 22.13
CA ASN A 71 -1.51 -2.44 21.47
C ASN A 71 -1.66 -1.90 20.04
N CYS A 72 -2.80 -2.10 19.38
CA CYS A 72 -2.96 -1.79 17.95
C CYS A 72 -2.85 -0.29 17.64
N VAL A 73 -3.41 0.59 18.48
CA VAL A 73 -3.34 2.04 18.28
C VAL A 73 -1.99 2.61 18.72
N LYS A 74 -1.55 2.21 19.90
CA LYS A 74 -0.27 2.59 20.49
C LYS A 74 0.26 1.42 21.29
N MET A 75 1.48 1.02 21.03
CA MET A 75 2.13 -0.05 21.78
C MET A 75 2.20 0.32 23.27
N GLN A 76 1.56 -0.46 24.11
CA GLN A 76 1.54 -0.33 25.58
C GLN A 76 2.45 -1.39 26.21
N ASP A 77 2.43 -2.60 25.68
CA ASP A 77 3.31 -3.69 26.09
C ASP A 77 4.61 -3.66 25.28
N GLY A 78 5.67 -4.24 25.79
CA GLY A 78 6.91 -4.39 25.02
C GLY A 78 6.67 -5.32 23.81
N PRO A 79 7.08 -4.93 22.57
CA PRO A 79 6.86 -5.78 21.39
C PRO A 79 7.42 -7.19 21.54
N GLN A 80 8.48 -7.36 22.32
CA GLN A 80 9.11 -8.66 22.61
C GLN A 80 8.26 -9.60 23.47
N THR A 81 7.21 -9.09 24.11
CA THR A 81 6.30 -9.88 24.94
C THR A 81 5.08 -10.40 24.16
N LEU A 82 4.86 -9.89 22.95
CA LEU A 82 3.77 -10.30 22.10
C LEU A 82 4.16 -11.53 21.28
N ASP A 83 3.21 -12.43 21.09
CA ASP A 83 3.39 -13.51 20.11
C ASP A 83 3.44 -12.95 18.67
N ARG A 84 4.02 -13.73 17.75
CA ARG A 84 4.27 -13.26 16.38
C ARG A 84 3.01 -12.93 15.59
N LYS A 85 1.88 -13.60 15.86
CA LYS A 85 0.62 -13.32 15.20
C LYS A 85 0.03 -11.99 15.70
N THR A 86 0.05 -11.76 17.00
CA THR A 86 -0.37 -10.47 17.60
C THR A 86 0.52 -9.34 17.08
N LEU A 87 1.85 -9.53 17.02
CA LEU A 87 2.78 -8.56 16.43
C LEU A 87 2.43 -8.24 14.96
N LEU A 88 2.17 -9.26 14.14
CA LEU A 88 1.78 -9.08 12.74
C LEU A 88 0.51 -8.24 12.63
N LEU A 89 -0.52 -8.55 13.40
CA LEU A 89 -1.81 -7.87 13.32
C LEU A 89 -1.73 -6.44 13.86
N THR A 90 -0.96 -6.17 14.93
CA THR A 90 -0.72 -4.81 15.41
C THR A 90 0.08 -3.98 14.40
N PHE A 91 1.07 -4.58 13.74
CA PHE A 91 1.80 -3.95 12.64
C PHE A 91 0.86 -3.61 11.48
N LEU A 92 0.07 -4.57 11.00
CA LEU A 92 -0.90 -4.36 9.92
C LEU A 92 -1.88 -3.23 10.23
N TYR A 93 -2.39 -3.18 11.46
CA TYR A 93 -3.29 -2.10 11.87
C TYR A 93 -2.62 -0.73 11.80
N LYS A 94 -1.43 -0.59 12.39
CA LYS A 94 -0.73 0.70 12.41
C LYS A 94 -0.31 1.12 11.00
N PHE A 95 0.15 0.18 10.18
CA PHE A 95 0.50 0.42 8.79
C PHE A 95 -0.72 0.93 8.00
N ALA A 96 -1.82 0.18 7.98
CA ALA A 96 -3.06 0.58 7.31
C ALA A 96 -3.66 1.89 7.88
N ARG A 97 -3.49 2.14 9.17
CA ARG A 97 -3.94 3.40 9.80
C ARG A 97 -3.18 4.62 9.26
N HIS A 98 -1.86 4.50 8.99
CA HIS A 98 -1.09 5.57 8.35
C HIS A 98 -1.61 5.85 6.93
N GLU A 99 -1.89 4.81 6.17
CA GLU A 99 -2.52 4.94 4.85
C GLU A 99 -3.89 5.63 4.98
N TRP A 100 -4.79 5.10 5.81
CA TRP A 100 -6.13 5.66 5.99
C TRP A 100 -6.14 7.15 6.33
N VAL A 101 -5.26 7.62 7.21
CA VAL A 101 -5.17 9.04 7.56
C VAL A 101 -4.64 9.86 6.40
N GLY A 102 -3.60 9.38 5.71
CA GLY A 102 -3.02 10.04 4.54
C GLY A 102 -4.01 10.20 3.41
N ILE A 103 -4.70 9.13 3.03
CA ILE A 103 -5.69 9.14 1.94
C ILE A 103 -6.94 9.95 2.30
N SER A 104 -7.39 9.93 3.56
CA SER A 104 -8.54 10.72 3.99
C SER A 104 -8.27 12.22 3.84
N ALA A 105 -7.10 12.69 4.28
CA ALA A 105 -6.70 14.08 4.12
C ALA A 105 -6.54 14.47 2.65
N ALA A 106 -5.92 13.61 1.84
CA ALA A 106 -5.73 13.82 0.41
C ALA A 106 -7.06 13.82 -0.36
N TRP A 107 -7.99 12.96 0.00
CA TRP A 107 -9.32 12.91 -0.60
C TRP A 107 -10.07 14.23 -0.48
N GLU A 108 -10.11 14.80 0.71
CA GLU A 108 -10.77 16.10 0.95
C GLU A 108 -10.04 17.24 0.20
N ALA A 109 -8.71 17.25 0.22
CA ALA A 109 -7.91 18.26 -0.48
C ALA A 109 -8.03 18.17 -2.01
N THR A 110 -8.36 17.01 -2.57
CA THR A 110 -8.47 16.76 -4.01
C THR A 110 -9.91 16.76 -4.52
N ALA A 111 -10.90 17.12 -3.70
CA ALA A 111 -12.30 17.17 -4.11
C ALA A 111 -12.54 17.97 -5.43
N PRO A 112 -11.86 19.12 -5.69
CA PRO A 112 -11.99 19.84 -6.96
C PRO A 112 -11.44 19.06 -8.18
N MET A 113 -10.69 17.97 -7.98
CA MET A 113 -10.17 17.15 -9.07
C MET A 113 -11.18 16.12 -9.59
N ALA A 114 -12.30 15.89 -8.90
CA ALA A 114 -13.32 14.92 -9.29
C ALA A 114 -13.85 15.19 -10.72
N GLU A 115 -14.07 16.45 -11.05
CA GLU A 115 -14.59 16.89 -12.36
C GLU A 115 -13.47 17.29 -13.35
N SER A 116 -12.22 17.07 -13.01
CA SER A 116 -11.10 17.50 -13.85
C SER A 116 -11.03 16.73 -15.16
N MET A 117 -10.68 17.44 -16.23
CA MET A 117 -10.36 16.85 -17.54
C MET A 117 -8.89 16.45 -17.68
N ARG A 118 -8.03 16.81 -16.72
CA ARG A 118 -6.59 16.47 -16.76
C ARG A 118 -6.36 15.04 -16.32
N THR A 119 -5.77 14.21 -17.16
CA THR A 119 -5.49 12.78 -16.89
C THR A 119 -4.77 12.57 -15.57
N THR A 120 -3.76 13.37 -15.25
CA THR A 120 -3.00 13.23 -13.99
C THR A 120 -3.85 13.51 -12.73
N GLN A 121 -4.82 14.42 -12.80
CA GLN A 121 -5.73 14.70 -11.70
C GLN A 121 -6.77 13.59 -11.53
N ARG A 122 -7.30 13.06 -12.64
CA ARG A 122 -8.18 11.89 -12.62
C ARG A 122 -7.48 10.68 -12.02
N ILE A 123 -6.25 10.40 -12.44
CA ILE A 123 -5.42 9.32 -11.87
C ILE A 123 -5.27 9.51 -10.36
N SER A 124 -4.97 10.72 -9.88
CA SER A 124 -4.83 10.97 -8.45
C SER A 124 -6.11 10.65 -7.67
N ARG A 125 -7.26 10.97 -8.25
CA ARG A 125 -8.56 10.67 -7.62
C ARG A 125 -8.86 9.17 -7.61
N TYR A 126 -8.55 8.46 -8.70
CA TYR A 126 -8.66 7.01 -8.80
C TYR A 126 -7.76 6.30 -7.78
N HIS A 127 -6.49 6.67 -7.72
CA HIS A 127 -5.53 6.15 -6.78
C HIS A 127 -6.04 6.23 -5.33
N LEU A 128 -6.59 7.39 -4.91
CA LEU A 128 -7.17 7.52 -3.58
C LEU A 128 -8.38 6.60 -3.35
N SER A 129 -9.21 6.35 -4.38
CA SER A 129 -10.31 5.38 -4.29
C SER A 129 -9.81 3.96 -4.14
N GLU A 130 -8.76 3.57 -4.85
CA GLU A 130 -8.11 2.26 -4.71
C GLU A 130 -7.57 2.08 -3.28
N GLU A 131 -6.92 3.09 -2.73
CA GLU A 131 -6.42 3.09 -1.35
C GLU A 131 -7.54 2.89 -0.31
N PHE A 132 -8.70 3.52 -0.49
CA PHE A 132 -9.85 3.23 0.38
C PHE A 132 -10.34 1.80 0.25
N CYS A 133 -10.22 1.18 -0.94
CA CYS A 133 -10.52 -0.23 -1.10
C CYS A 133 -9.52 -1.11 -0.33
N HIS A 134 -8.22 -0.74 -0.30
CA HIS A 134 -7.20 -1.43 0.50
C HIS A 134 -7.55 -1.42 1.99
N ILE A 135 -8.01 -0.30 2.53
CA ILE A 135 -8.44 -0.21 3.95
C ILE A 135 -9.55 -1.22 4.26
N ARG A 136 -10.46 -1.47 3.32
CA ARG A 136 -11.53 -2.48 3.48
C ARG A 136 -11.00 -3.91 3.42
N LEU A 137 -9.98 -4.17 2.60
CA LEU A 137 -9.31 -5.47 2.56
C LEU A 137 -8.53 -5.73 3.86
N PHE A 138 -7.89 -4.72 4.45
CA PHE A 138 -7.30 -4.84 5.79
C PHE A 138 -8.35 -5.16 6.85
N GLN A 139 -9.52 -4.54 6.79
CA GLN A 139 -10.62 -4.88 7.71
C GLN A 139 -11.01 -6.35 7.62
N GLU A 140 -11.04 -6.92 6.40
CA GLU A 140 -11.34 -8.34 6.20
C GLU A 140 -10.20 -9.24 6.74
N MET A 141 -8.92 -8.81 6.62
CA MET A 141 -7.80 -9.52 7.26
C MET A 141 -7.99 -9.61 8.78
N PHE A 142 -8.41 -8.52 9.44
CA PHE A 142 -8.69 -8.55 10.89
C PHE A 142 -9.87 -9.45 11.24
N ARG A 143 -10.94 -9.41 10.46
CA ARG A 143 -12.08 -10.30 10.62
C ARG A 143 -11.70 -11.78 10.52
N THR A 144 -10.74 -12.12 9.69
CA THR A 144 -10.21 -13.50 9.58
C THR A 144 -9.73 -14.02 10.95
N PHE A 145 -9.22 -13.16 11.81
CA PHE A 145 -8.73 -13.51 13.16
C PHE A 145 -9.72 -13.14 14.30
N HIS A 146 -11.02 -12.99 13.99
CA HIS A 146 -12.07 -12.63 14.93
C HIS A 146 -11.89 -11.27 15.61
N LEU A 147 -11.18 -10.35 14.95
CA LEU A 147 -10.98 -8.98 15.39
C LEU A 147 -12.08 -8.07 14.81
N ASP A 148 -13.33 -8.35 15.12
CA ASP A 148 -14.50 -7.68 14.52
C ASP A 148 -14.75 -6.26 15.08
N ARG A 149 -14.09 -5.90 16.22
CA ARG A 149 -14.22 -4.58 16.87
C ARG A 149 -13.14 -3.58 16.43
N VAL A 150 -12.43 -3.86 15.35
CA VAL A 150 -11.39 -2.94 14.85
C VAL A 150 -12.05 -1.68 14.29
N GLU A 151 -11.66 -0.54 14.86
CA GLU A 151 -12.05 0.79 14.42
C GLU A 151 -10.82 1.59 14.03
N TRP A 152 -10.93 2.42 12.98
CA TRP A 152 -9.84 3.27 12.52
C TRP A 152 -9.74 4.52 13.40
N VAL A 153 -8.78 4.53 14.30
CA VAL A 153 -8.54 5.66 15.22
C VAL A 153 -7.67 6.70 14.53
N PRO A 154 -8.07 7.98 14.46
CA PRO A 154 -7.26 9.04 13.89
C PRO A 154 -5.86 9.15 14.53
N LEU A 155 -4.87 9.60 13.75
CA LEU A 155 -3.56 9.96 14.28
C LEU A 155 -3.66 11.23 15.15
N ALA A 156 -2.59 11.54 15.89
CA ALA A 156 -2.52 12.76 16.66
C ALA A 156 -2.78 14.00 15.77
N PRO A 157 -3.47 15.06 16.26
CA PRO A 157 -3.88 16.20 15.44
C PRO A 157 -2.76 16.88 14.65
N TRP A 158 -1.55 16.93 15.22
CA TRP A 158 -0.38 17.50 14.55
C TRP A 158 0.06 16.66 13.35
N MET A 159 -0.03 15.33 13.42
CA MET A 159 0.25 14.42 12.28
C MET A 159 -0.82 14.55 11.21
N GLN A 160 -2.10 14.60 11.59
CA GLN A 160 -3.19 14.84 10.64
C GLN A 160 -2.95 16.13 9.86
N ARG A 161 -2.50 17.20 10.55
CA ARG A 161 -2.17 18.48 9.91
C ARG A 161 -1.02 18.34 8.91
N ILE A 162 0.00 17.54 9.19
CA ILE A 162 1.09 17.28 8.23
C ILE A 162 0.51 16.63 6.97
N TYR A 163 -0.30 15.58 7.11
CA TYR A 163 -0.93 14.90 5.97
C TYR A 163 -1.87 15.83 5.17
N SER A 164 -2.60 16.73 5.82
CA SER A 164 -3.49 17.68 5.11
C SER A 164 -2.72 18.77 4.35
N ILE A 165 -1.52 19.13 4.77
CA ILE A 165 -0.69 20.12 4.08
C ILE A 165 0.11 19.48 2.92
N PHE A 166 0.43 18.19 3.01
CA PHE A 166 1.25 17.48 2.03
C PHE A 166 0.76 17.65 0.58
N PRO A 167 -0.54 17.52 0.24
CA PRO A 167 -1.04 17.71 -1.13
C PRO A 167 -0.93 19.17 -1.64
N LEU A 168 -0.69 20.14 -0.76
CA LEU A 168 -0.63 21.56 -1.11
C LEU A 168 0.77 22.02 -1.56
N PHE A 169 1.79 21.19 -1.37
CA PHE A 169 3.14 21.51 -1.81
C PHE A 169 3.31 21.36 -3.33
N PRO A 170 4.28 22.09 -3.95
CA PRO A 170 4.58 21.93 -5.37
C PRO A 170 4.89 20.46 -5.74
N GLY A 171 4.31 20.00 -6.84
CA GLY A 171 4.42 18.61 -7.28
C GLY A 171 5.88 18.15 -7.50
N GLU A 172 6.75 19.04 -8.01
CA GLU A 172 8.18 18.73 -8.20
C GLU A 172 8.91 18.40 -6.90
N LEU A 173 8.55 19.09 -5.80
CA LEU A 173 9.13 18.85 -4.48
C LEU A 173 8.57 17.58 -3.83
N MET A 174 7.27 17.31 -4.03
CA MET A 174 6.58 16.21 -3.35
C MET A 174 6.62 14.90 -4.12
N SER A 175 6.88 14.92 -5.43
CA SER A 175 6.91 13.69 -6.23
C SER A 175 7.97 12.68 -5.79
N PRO A 176 9.22 13.05 -5.41
CA PRO A 176 10.18 12.07 -4.91
C PRO A 176 9.74 11.39 -3.61
N PRO A 177 9.34 12.09 -2.52
CA PRO A 177 8.86 11.42 -1.32
C PRO A 177 7.57 10.66 -1.54
N ALA A 178 6.62 11.12 -2.37
CA ALA A 178 5.40 10.39 -2.70
C ALA A 178 5.72 9.07 -3.40
N PHE A 179 6.61 9.07 -4.40
CA PHE A 179 7.04 7.84 -5.05
C PHE A 179 7.74 6.87 -4.08
N VAL A 180 8.59 7.39 -3.18
CA VAL A 180 9.27 6.54 -2.19
C VAL A 180 8.30 5.99 -1.15
N SER A 181 7.22 6.70 -0.85
CA SER A 181 6.14 6.21 0.03
C SER A 181 5.42 5.00 -0.58
N GLU A 182 5.02 5.09 -1.86
CA GLU A 182 4.43 3.95 -2.60
C GLU A 182 5.41 2.75 -2.65
N LEU A 183 6.68 3.03 -2.96
CA LEU A 183 7.71 1.98 -3.01
C LEU A 183 7.94 1.33 -1.63
N LEU A 184 7.82 2.09 -0.54
CA LEU A 184 7.87 1.58 0.82
C LEU A 184 6.68 0.66 1.09
N GLY A 185 5.47 1.09 0.76
CA GLY A 185 4.25 0.28 0.88
C GLY A 185 4.39 -1.05 0.15
N LEU A 186 4.73 -1.02 -1.13
CA LEU A 186 4.97 -2.24 -1.91
C LEU A 186 6.06 -3.13 -1.30
N THR A 187 7.16 -2.56 -0.80
CA THR A 187 8.22 -3.33 -0.15
C THR A 187 7.72 -4.01 1.12
N VAL A 188 6.90 -3.31 1.92
CA VAL A 188 6.25 -3.89 3.10
C VAL A 188 5.39 -5.08 2.71
N TYR A 189 4.54 -4.94 1.71
CA TYR A 189 3.66 -6.03 1.26
C TYR A 189 4.42 -7.26 0.76
N LEU A 190 5.51 -7.07 0.04
CA LEU A 190 6.38 -8.16 -0.42
C LEU A 190 7.03 -8.92 0.75
N HIS A 191 7.43 -8.23 1.80
CA HIS A 191 7.97 -8.85 3.00
C HIS A 191 6.88 -9.49 3.86
N LEU A 192 5.69 -8.89 3.92
CA LEU A 192 4.52 -9.50 4.56
C LEU A 192 4.13 -10.83 3.91
N ASP A 193 4.00 -10.88 2.57
CA ASP A 193 3.65 -12.12 1.85
C ASP A 193 4.59 -13.28 2.22
N LYS A 194 5.90 -13.00 2.33
CA LYS A 194 6.89 -13.99 2.78
C LYS A 194 6.71 -14.37 4.26
N ALA A 195 6.47 -13.38 5.13
CA ALA A 195 6.34 -13.61 6.57
C ALA A 195 5.11 -14.45 6.94
N LEU A 196 4.05 -14.41 6.11
CA LEU A 196 2.84 -15.23 6.32
C LEU A 196 3.16 -16.73 6.37
N ASP A 197 4.16 -17.21 5.61
CA ASP A 197 4.50 -18.64 5.57
C ASP A 197 4.99 -19.17 6.92
N ASP A 198 5.70 -18.35 7.66
CA ASP A 198 6.21 -18.70 8.98
C ASP A 198 5.19 -18.37 10.08
N ILE A 199 4.65 -17.17 10.10
CA ILE A 199 3.76 -16.70 11.18
C ILE A 199 2.43 -17.47 11.20
N LEU A 200 1.88 -17.82 10.03
CA LEU A 200 0.64 -18.55 9.88
C LEU A 200 0.84 -19.99 9.38
N ALA A 201 2.01 -20.59 9.64
CA ALA A 201 2.35 -21.95 9.21
C ALA A 201 1.30 -23.00 9.66
N GLN A 202 0.73 -22.82 10.85
CA GLN A 202 -0.25 -23.73 11.45
C GLN A 202 -1.70 -23.44 11.05
N GLU A 203 -1.94 -22.47 10.17
CA GLU A 203 -3.26 -22.00 9.76
C GLU A 203 -3.35 -21.83 8.23
N PRO A 204 -3.23 -22.89 7.44
CA PRO A 204 -3.10 -22.77 5.99
C PRO A 204 -4.30 -22.09 5.31
N GLU A 205 -5.52 -22.29 5.81
CA GLU A 205 -6.73 -21.65 5.25
C GLU A 205 -6.72 -20.14 5.51
N ALA A 206 -6.46 -19.70 6.76
CA ALA A 206 -6.37 -18.29 7.10
C ALA A 206 -5.18 -17.61 6.41
N ARG A 207 -4.02 -18.29 6.34
CA ARG A 207 -2.85 -17.82 5.62
C ARG A 207 -3.14 -17.55 4.16
N GLU A 208 -3.76 -18.51 3.47
CA GLU A 208 -4.09 -18.36 2.05
C GLU A 208 -5.11 -17.27 1.81
N HIS A 209 -6.11 -17.14 2.67
CA HIS A 209 -7.10 -16.06 2.59
C HIS A 209 -6.45 -14.68 2.76
N VAL A 210 -5.64 -14.49 3.80
CA VAL A 210 -4.89 -13.24 4.02
C VAL A 210 -3.96 -12.94 2.85
N ARG A 211 -3.29 -13.98 2.31
CA ARG A 211 -2.43 -13.84 1.12
C ARG A 211 -3.21 -13.38 -0.12
N GLN A 212 -4.41 -13.88 -0.32
CA GLN A 212 -5.26 -13.45 -1.43
C GLN A 212 -5.66 -11.97 -1.28
N LEU A 213 -6.11 -11.56 -0.09
CA LEU A 213 -6.40 -10.15 0.21
C LEU A 213 -5.18 -9.26 -0.01
N LEU A 214 -4.02 -9.68 0.47
CA LEU A 214 -2.76 -8.97 0.29
C LEU A 214 -2.36 -8.84 -1.18
N ARG A 215 -2.56 -9.89 -1.99
CA ARG A 215 -2.25 -9.87 -3.42
C ARG A 215 -3.18 -8.98 -4.24
N GLU A 216 -4.42 -8.77 -3.79
CA GLU A 216 -5.30 -7.74 -4.40
C GLU A 216 -4.71 -6.34 -4.17
N ILE A 217 -4.28 -6.02 -2.95
CA ILE A 217 -3.58 -4.77 -2.65
C ILE A 217 -2.29 -4.64 -3.48
N MET A 218 -1.45 -5.67 -3.47
CA MET A 218 -0.16 -5.65 -4.20
C MET A 218 -0.31 -5.45 -5.70
N ALA A 219 -1.41 -5.89 -6.31
CA ALA A 219 -1.65 -5.67 -7.74
C ALA A 219 -1.82 -4.19 -8.06
N ASP A 220 -2.51 -3.47 -7.20
CA ASP A 220 -2.69 -2.02 -7.31
C ASP A 220 -1.38 -1.29 -6.96
N GLU A 221 -0.72 -1.66 -5.88
CA GLU A 221 0.53 -1.04 -5.41
C GLU A 221 1.68 -1.12 -6.43
N LEU A 222 1.78 -2.23 -7.16
CA LEU A 222 2.72 -2.35 -8.27
C LEU A 222 2.46 -1.30 -9.35
N ALA A 223 1.18 -1.02 -9.62
CA ALA A 223 0.76 0.00 -10.57
C ALA A 223 0.94 1.42 -10.01
N HIS A 224 0.66 1.63 -8.71
CA HIS A 224 0.87 2.91 -8.01
C HIS A 224 2.33 3.36 -8.04
N VAL A 225 3.25 2.45 -7.72
CA VAL A 225 4.70 2.72 -7.81
C VAL A 225 5.08 3.17 -9.23
N GLY A 226 4.60 2.46 -10.25
CA GLY A 226 4.83 2.81 -11.66
C GLY A 226 4.23 4.17 -12.03
N GLN A 227 3.01 4.43 -11.60
CA GLN A 227 2.29 5.68 -11.85
C GLN A 227 3.01 6.87 -11.18
N ARG A 228 3.36 6.76 -9.90
CA ARG A 228 4.09 7.81 -9.17
C ARG A 228 5.47 8.07 -9.76
N ARG A 229 6.13 7.03 -10.28
CA ARG A 229 7.41 7.17 -10.98
C ARG A 229 7.31 8.09 -12.21
N ASN A 230 6.17 8.15 -12.91
CA ASN A 230 5.99 9.00 -14.09
C ASN A 230 6.12 10.50 -13.79
N PHE A 231 5.88 10.93 -12.55
CA PHE A 231 6.10 12.33 -12.14
C PHE A 231 7.58 12.72 -12.00
N LEU A 232 8.50 11.74 -11.98
CA LEU A 232 9.92 11.99 -11.71
C LEU A 232 10.72 12.19 -13.00
N GLY A 233 11.27 13.39 -13.16
CA GLY A 233 12.36 13.64 -14.09
C GLY A 233 13.70 13.09 -13.56
N PRO A 234 14.81 13.25 -14.32
CA PRO A 234 16.12 12.69 -13.95
C PRO A 234 16.63 13.11 -12.57
N VAL A 235 16.43 14.38 -12.21
CA VAL A 235 16.83 14.90 -10.90
C VAL A 235 15.97 14.30 -9.78
N GLY A 236 14.64 14.34 -9.93
CA GLY A 236 13.70 13.78 -8.95
C GLY A 236 13.95 12.28 -8.72
N LEU A 237 14.33 11.54 -9.76
CA LEU A 237 14.67 10.12 -9.65
C LEU A 237 15.94 9.87 -8.82
N ARG A 238 16.97 10.72 -8.97
CA ARG A 238 18.19 10.65 -8.14
C ARG A 238 17.87 10.96 -6.67
N VAL A 239 17.09 12.02 -6.43
CA VAL A 239 16.63 12.39 -5.09
C VAL A 239 15.84 11.24 -4.47
N ALA A 240 14.86 10.68 -5.18
CA ALA A 240 14.08 9.55 -4.72
C ALA A 240 14.97 8.37 -4.27
N LYS A 241 15.95 7.99 -5.10
CA LYS A 241 16.87 6.88 -4.77
C LYS A 241 17.72 7.16 -3.52
N LEU A 242 18.11 8.40 -3.29
CA LEU A 242 18.88 8.82 -2.12
C LEU A 242 18.03 8.76 -0.83
N ILE A 243 16.76 9.16 -0.89
CA ILE A 243 15.91 9.26 0.29
C ILE A 243 15.23 7.93 0.69
N VAL A 244 15.30 6.85 -0.12
CA VAL A 244 14.71 5.54 0.23
C VAL A 244 15.15 5.09 1.64
N GLY A 245 16.44 5.04 1.91
CA GLY A 245 16.94 4.56 3.20
C GLY A 245 16.51 5.42 4.39
N PRO A 246 16.73 6.75 4.37
CA PRO A 246 16.24 7.64 5.40
C PRO A 246 14.74 7.56 5.64
N MET A 247 13.91 7.56 4.60
CA MET A 247 12.45 7.47 4.73
C MET A 247 12.00 6.16 5.36
N TYR A 248 12.51 5.02 4.87
CA TYR A 248 12.16 3.70 5.42
C TYR A 248 12.50 3.62 6.91
N ARG A 249 13.73 3.97 7.29
CA ARG A 249 14.15 3.92 8.69
C ARG A 249 13.35 4.88 9.58
N THR A 250 12.96 6.06 9.07
CA THR A 250 12.13 7.01 9.82
C THR A 250 10.73 6.45 10.01
N PHE A 251 10.12 5.92 8.98
CA PHE A 251 8.79 5.30 9.06
C PHE A 251 8.75 4.15 10.08
N PHE A 252 9.72 3.22 10.02
CA PHE A 252 9.74 2.08 10.94
C PHE A 252 10.10 2.44 12.39
N ARG A 253 10.55 3.67 12.70
CA ARG A 253 10.67 4.13 14.09
C ARG A 253 9.32 4.25 14.78
N ASP A 254 8.28 4.59 14.05
CA ASP A 254 6.91 4.71 14.56
C ASP A 254 6.18 3.35 14.66
N LEU A 255 6.78 2.30 14.10
CA LEU A 255 6.26 0.94 14.07
C LEU A 255 7.25 -0.02 14.75
N PRO A 256 7.33 -0.02 16.10
CA PRO A 256 8.36 -0.77 16.83
C PRO A 256 8.29 -2.29 16.63
N GLU A 257 7.11 -2.84 16.25
CA GLU A 257 6.93 -4.25 15.91
C GLU A 257 7.69 -4.66 14.64
N ALA A 258 7.93 -3.72 13.72
CA ALA A 258 8.53 -4.02 12.42
C ALA A 258 9.89 -4.73 12.54
N LYS A 259 10.71 -4.34 13.50
CA LYS A 259 12.04 -4.95 13.73
C LYS A 259 12.00 -6.38 14.25
N PHE A 260 10.84 -6.85 14.75
CA PHE A 260 10.63 -8.24 15.19
C PHE A 260 10.01 -9.10 14.08
N LEU A 261 9.50 -8.47 13.03
CA LEU A 261 8.87 -9.12 11.89
C LEU A 261 9.78 -9.16 10.67
N PHE A 262 10.60 -8.11 10.47
CA PHE A 262 11.34 -7.87 9.24
C PHE A 262 12.79 -7.44 9.47
N ASP A 263 13.66 -7.76 8.51
CA ASP A 263 14.97 -7.12 8.36
C ASP A 263 14.80 -5.78 7.62
N ILE A 264 14.80 -4.69 8.38
CA ILE A 264 14.60 -3.32 7.84
C ILE A 264 15.72 -2.94 6.86
N ASP A 265 16.96 -3.37 7.10
CA ASP A 265 18.07 -3.07 6.18
C ASP A 265 17.93 -3.84 4.86
N GLN A 266 17.41 -5.07 4.90
CA GLN A 266 17.04 -5.80 3.68
C GLN A 266 15.91 -5.09 2.92
N MET A 267 14.86 -4.63 3.62
CA MET A 267 13.80 -3.86 2.98
C MET A 267 14.32 -2.60 2.29
N VAL A 268 15.27 -1.89 2.90
CA VAL A 268 15.92 -0.73 2.27
C VAL A 268 16.70 -1.13 1.02
N ARG A 269 17.41 -2.26 1.05
CA ARG A 269 18.14 -2.79 -0.13
C ARG A 269 17.16 -3.15 -1.25
N ASP A 270 16.07 -3.85 -0.91
CA ASP A 270 15.05 -4.29 -1.86
C ASP A 270 14.33 -3.09 -2.51
N GLY A 271 13.97 -2.07 -1.72
CA GLY A 271 13.39 -0.85 -2.26
C GLY A 271 14.33 -0.10 -3.21
N LYS A 272 15.62 0.03 -2.86
CA LYS A 272 16.63 0.67 -3.75
C LYS A 272 16.91 -0.11 -5.03
N GLY A 273 16.78 -1.42 -4.97
CA GLY A 273 17.02 -2.36 -6.07
C GLY A 273 15.76 -2.84 -6.77
N PHE A 274 14.59 -2.26 -6.46
CA PHE A 274 13.32 -2.78 -6.95
C PHE A 274 13.29 -2.92 -8.48
N ASP A 275 12.88 -4.11 -8.89
CA ASP A 275 12.74 -4.50 -10.29
C ASP A 275 11.51 -5.41 -10.42
N TYR A 276 10.69 -5.19 -11.44
CA TYR A 276 9.47 -5.99 -11.67
C TYR A 276 9.75 -7.47 -11.98
N SER A 277 10.98 -7.84 -12.36
CA SER A 277 11.35 -9.25 -12.56
C SER A 277 11.33 -10.08 -11.26
N LEU A 278 11.35 -9.42 -10.11
CA LEU A 278 11.24 -10.06 -8.78
C LEU A 278 9.80 -10.45 -8.42
N ILE A 279 8.84 -9.99 -9.21
CA ILE A 279 7.41 -10.17 -8.95
C ILE A 279 6.89 -11.40 -9.68
N ALA A 280 6.04 -12.16 -9.01
CA ALA A 280 5.41 -13.35 -9.60
C ALA A 280 4.63 -12.99 -10.88
N PRO A 281 4.82 -13.73 -11.98
CA PRO A 281 4.21 -13.42 -13.28
C PRO A 281 2.69 -13.28 -13.23
N GLU A 282 2.02 -14.03 -12.36
CA GLU A 282 0.57 -14.02 -12.16
C GLU A 282 0.10 -12.68 -11.59
N LEU A 283 0.88 -12.10 -10.68
CA LEU A 283 0.58 -10.80 -10.09
C LEU A 283 0.84 -9.68 -11.12
N LEU A 284 1.94 -9.77 -11.88
CA LEU A 284 2.25 -8.80 -12.95
C LEU A 284 1.20 -8.76 -14.07
N LYS A 285 0.53 -9.87 -14.36
CA LYS A 285 -0.58 -9.92 -15.35
C LYS A 285 -1.81 -9.12 -14.87
N ARG A 286 -1.94 -8.92 -13.57
CA ARG A 286 -3.05 -8.24 -12.91
C ARG A 286 -2.70 -6.81 -12.52
N SER A 287 -1.54 -6.32 -12.93
CA SER A 287 -1.05 -4.98 -12.63
C SER A 287 -0.58 -4.26 -13.88
N TRP A 288 -0.44 -2.95 -13.77
CA TRP A 288 0.16 -2.14 -14.81
C TRP A 288 1.65 -1.92 -14.53
N VAL A 289 2.47 -2.06 -15.57
CA VAL A 289 3.93 -1.82 -15.50
C VAL A 289 4.30 -0.74 -16.49
N PRO A 290 5.09 0.29 -16.12
CA PRO A 290 5.52 1.34 -17.02
C PRO A 290 6.29 0.80 -18.25
N SER A 291 6.12 1.43 -19.40
CA SER A 291 6.77 1.01 -20.66
C SER A 291 8.28 0.95 -20.56
N TYR A 292 8.91 1.92 -19.91
CA TYR A 292 10.38 1.99 -19.70
C TYR A 292 10.93 0.94 -18.71
N CYS A 293 10.06 0.25 -17.96
CA CYS A 293 10.43 -0.91 -17.14
C CYS A 293 10.24 -2.25 -17.88
N ARG A 294 9.61 -2.25 -19.04
CA ARG A 294 9.50 -3.44 -19.91
C ARG A 294 10.77 -3.49 -20.80
N ALA A 295 11.38 -4.68 -20.90
CA ALA A 295 12.54 -4.90 -21.75
C ALA A 295 12.16 -5.44 -23.11
#